data_414676c64f6b967a6a733e287d239a1f
#
_entry.id   414676c64f6b967a6a733e287d239a1f
#
_cell.length_a   1.000
_cell.length_b   1.000
_cell.length_c   1.000
_cell.angle_alpha   90.00
_cell.angle_beta   90.00
_cell.angle_gamma   90.00
#
_symmetry.space_group_name_H-M   'P 1'
#
loop_
_entity.id
_entity.type
_entity.pdbx_description
1 polymer ?
#
loop_
_entity_poly.entity_id
_entity_poly.type
_entity_poly.pdbx_seq_one_letter_code
_entity_poly.pdbx_strand_id
1 'polypeptide(L)'
;MRDINYVKQTMLYETMKNYSELYKAGVMTDVGLETAGRTYYDIVFTKTGTTKTGLASSEADRKEGKTTDDHFTIPQWCGKLIVKHWDELIGDDKDKFYKMVEFNTHTIKVLRTQNKTFSSYQHENSMYVKCSYIDRYNREGIKLVPNGIKGMRELPEPPEGFLEIEKRYITEVPLEEPVKNNLDVYFT
;
A
#
# COMPACT_ATOMS: atom_id res chain seq x y z
N MET A 1 25.62 14.32 -10.33
CA MET A 1 25.49 12.96 -9.77
C MET A 1 24.00 12.64 -9.81
N ARG A 2 23.54 11.65 -10.59
CA ARG A 2 22.13 11.27 -10.61
C ARG A 2 21.78 10.70 -9.23
N ASP A 3 20.67 11.17 -8.65
CA ASP A 3 20.20 10.67 -7.37
C ASP A 3 20.02 9.13 -7.47
N ILE A 4 20.60 8.41 -6.54
CA ILE A 4 20.50 6.94 -6.47
C ILE A 4 19.02 6.50 -6.44
N ASN A 5 18.16 7.30 -5.83
CA ASN A 5 16.71 7.04 -5.81
C ASN A 5 16.08 7.14 -7.21
N TYR A 6 16.49 8.11 -8.02
CA TYR A 6 16.00 8.25 -9.40
C TYR A 6 16.36 7.05 -10.27
N VAL A 7 17.60 6.56 -10.17
CA VAL A 7 18.04 5.37 -10.93
C VAL A 7 17.21 4.14 -10.53
N LYS A 8 17.00 3.95 -9.25
CA LYS A 8 16.20 2.81 -8.72
C LYS A 8 14.73 2.88 -9.15
N GLN A 9 14.14 4.07 -9.07
CA GLN A 9 12.76 4.28 -9.51
C GLN A 9 12.60 4.04 -11.01
N THR A 10 13.56 4.49 -11.81
CA THR A 10 13.57 4.22 -13.25
C THR A 10 13.69 2.74 -13.55
N MET A 11 14.61 2.03 -12.88
CA MET A 11 14.73 0.57 -13.02
C MET A 11 13.42 -0.15 -12.62
N LEU A 12 12.78 0.28 -11.53
CA LEU A 12 11.53 -0.30 -11.09
C LEU A 12 10.42 -0.08 -12.12
N TYR A 13 10.31 1.14 -12.66
CA TYR A 13 9.34 1.46 -13.71
C TYR A 13 9.50 0.54 -14.92
N GLU A 14 10.71 0.44 -15.47
CA GLU A 14 10.99 -0.39 -16.66
C GLU A 14 10.73 -1.88 -16.36
N THR A 15 11.06 -2.35 -15.16
CA THR A 15 10.79 -3.72 -14.73
C THR A 15 9.29 -4.00 -14.68
N MET A 16 8.52 -3.12 -14.05
CA MET A 16 7.07 -3.31 -13.91
C MET A 16 6.34 -3.15 -15.24
N LYS A 17 6.82 -2.26 -16.11
CA LYS A 17 6.32 -2.12 -17.49
C LYS A 17 6.52 -3.42 -18.27
N ASN A 18 7.72 -3.99 -18.22
CA ASN A 18 8.02 -5.28 -18.85
C ASN A 18 7.09 -6.41 -18.36
N TYR A 19 6.87 -6.50 -17.05
CA TYR A 19 5.92 -7.47 -16.50
C TYR A 19 4.50 -7.26 -17.05
N SER A 20 4.06 -6.01 -17.17
CA SER A 20 2.75 -5.71 -17.74
C SER A 20 2.64 -6.12 -19.21
N GLU A 21 3.66 -5.85 -20.00
CA GLU A 21 3.68 -6.26 -21.42
C GLU A 21 3.64 -7.78 -21.57
N LEU A 22 4.38 -8.52 -20.76
CA LEU A 22 4.35 -9.99 -20.73
C LEU A 22 2.98 -10.53 -20.27
N TYR A 23 2.35 -9.88 -19.31
CA TYR A 23 1.01 -10.25 -18.86
C TYR A 23 -0.05 -10.03 -19.96
N LYS A 24 -0.03 -8.87 -20.62
CA LYS A 24 -0.92 -8.54 -21.76
C LYS A 24 -0.73 -9.48 -22.94
N ALA A 25 0.49 -9.89 -23.20
CA ALA A 25 0.82 -10.86 -24.25
C ALA A 25 0.42 -12.31 -23.91
N GLY A 26 -0.13 -12.55 -22.70
CA GLY A 26 -0.49 -13.90 -22.24
C GLY A 26 0.72 -14.82 -21.96
N VAL A 27 1.93 -14.27 -21.93
CA VAL A 27 3.17 -14.99 -21.62
C VAL A 27 3.32 -15.16 -20.10
N MET A 28 2.88 -14.17 -19.33
CA MET A 28 2.87 -14.23 -17.87
C MET A 28 1.49 -14.69 -17.38
N THR A 29 1.49 -15.69 -16.52
CA THR A 29 0.29 -16.21 -15.83
C THR A 29 0.09 -15.51 -14.48
N ASP A 30 -0.98 -15.87 -13.76
CA ASP A 30 -1.23 -15.39 -12.39
C ASP A 30 -0.09 -15.73 -11.42
N VAL A 31 0.63 -16.85 -11.63
CA VAL A 31 1.85 -17.15 -10.86
C VAL A 31 2.95 -16.13 -11.12
N GLY A 32 3.07 -15.65 -12.34
CA GLY A 32 3.99 -14.55 -12.69
C GLY A 32 3.63 -13.24 -12.00
N LEU A 33 2.35 -12.97 -11.76
CA LEU A 33 1.91 -11.80 -10.99
C LEU A 33 2.42 -11.84 -9.52
N GLU A 34 2.49 -13.02 -8.91
CA GLU A 34 3.10 -13.15 -7.56
C GLU A 34 4.57 -12.73 -7.59
N THR A 35 5.32 -13.16 -8.61
CA THR A 35 6.71 -12.77 -8.79
C THR A 35 6.85 -11.26 -9.01
N ALA A 36 5.99 -10.66 -9.83
CA ALA A 36 5.98 -9.22 -10.06
C ALA A 36 5.66 -8.44 -8.78
N GLY A 37 4.65 -8.86 -8.03
CA GLY A 37 4.31 -8.26 -6.74
C GLY A 37 5.46 -8.37 -5.73
N ARG A 38 6.12 -9.51 -5.66
CA ARG A 38 7.30 -9.70 -4.80
C ARG A 38 8.46 -8.81 -5.23
N THR A 39 8.75 -8.74 -6.52
CA THR A 39 9.80 -7.86 -7.08
C THR A 39 9.51 -6.39 -6.73
N TYR A 40 8.27 -5.94 -6.91
CA TYR A 40 7.84 -4.60 -6.54
C TYR A 40 8.10 -4.33 -5.05
N TYR A 41 7.63 -5.21 -4.17
CA TYR A 41 7.85 -5.10 -2.73
C TYR A 41 9.34 -5.00 -2.39
N ASP A 42 10.15 -5.94 -2.89
CA ASP A 42 11.57 -6.00 -2.54
C ASP A 42 12.32 -4.74 -3.00
N ILE A 43 11.98 -4.18 -4.17
CA ILE A 43 12.64 -2.95 -4.65
C ILE A 43 12.14 -1.72 -3.89
N VAL A 44 10.83 -1.58 -3.69
CA VAL A 44 10.27 -0.42 -3.00
C VAL A 44 10.78 -0.36 -1.56
N PHE A 45 10.69 -1.44 -0.79
CA PHE A 45 10.98 -1.39 0.64
C PHE A 45 12.44 -1.58 1.01
N THR A 46 13.21 -2.36 0.25
CA THR A 46 14.61 -2.55 0.56
C THR A 46 15.50 -1.43 0.05
N LYS A 47 15.03 -0.64 -0.92
CA LYS A 47 15.90 0.30 -1.65
C LYS A 47 15.44 1.75 -1.62
N THR A 48 14.13 2.03 -1.48
CA THR A 48 13.61 3.41 -1.45
C THR A 48 13.36 3.91 -0.03
N GLY A 49 13.30 3.02 0.95
CA GLY A 49 12.94 3.35 2.33
C GLY A 49 11.43 3.49 2.54
N THR A 50 11.06 3.85 3.74
CA THR A 50 9.65 4.07 4.13
C THR A 50 9.42 5.52 4.54
N THR A 51 8.24 6.04 4.23
CA THR A 51 7.78 7.37 4.64
C THR A 51 6.83 7.20 5.82
N LYS A 52 7.17 7.82 6.96
CA LYS A 52 6.31 7.75 8.15
C LYS A 52 5.18 8.76 8.03
N THR A 53 3.94 8.30 8.15
CA THR A 53 2.76 9.19 8.17
C THR A 53 2.69 10.06 9.43
N GLY A 54 3.42 9.72 10.50
CA GLY A 54 3.26 10.37 11.80
C GLY A 54 2.02 9.91 12.56
N LEU A 55 1.36 8.85 12.08
CA LEU A 55 0.24 8.19 12.74
C LEU A 55 0.69 6.90 13.43
N ALA A 56 -0.03 6.55 14.49
CA ALA A 56 0.13 5.27 15.18
C ALA A 56 -1.24 4.72 15.61
N SER A 57 -1.31 3.42 15.89
CA SER A 57 -2.42 2.92 16.68
C SER A 57 -2.35 3.51 18.11
N SER A 58 -3.50 3.76 18.73
CA SER A 58 -3.55 4.33 20.09
C SER A 58 -2.76 3.48 21.08
N GLU A 59 -2.77 2.16 20.93
CA GLU A 59 -2.03 1.22 21.77
C GLU A 59 -0.51 1.31 21.54
N ALA A 60 -0.08 1.49 20.28
CA ALA A 60 1.33 1.66 19.95
C ALA A 60 1.86 3.02 20.44
N ASP A 61 1.03 4.07 20.41
CA ASP A 61 1.38 5.39 20.95
C ASP A 61 1.55 5.34 22.47
N ARG A 62 0.65 4.65 23.17
CA ARG A 62 0.74 4.41 24.62
C ARG A 62 1.84 3.41 25.03
N LYS A 63 2.56 2.84 24.07
CA LYS A 63 3.64 1.85 24.27
C LYS A 63 3.17 0.57 24.99
N GLU A 64 1.98 0.11 24.68
CA GLU A 64 1.37 -1.09 25.29
C GLU A 64 2.00 -2.40 24.82
N GLY A 65 3.02 -2.37 23.97
CA GLY A 65 3.73 -3.54 23.49
C GLY A 65 4.83 -3.25 22.48
N LYS A 66 5.37 -4.32 21.88
CA LYS A 66 6.37 -4.21 20.82
C LYS A 66 5.72 -3.66 19.55
N THR A 67 6.28 -2.58 19.02
CA THR A 67 5.78 -1.91 17.81
C THR A 67 6.52 -2.33 16.56
N THR A 68 5.90 -2.06 15.42
CA THR A 68 6.47 -2.17 14.07
C THR A 68 5.84 -1.10 13.18
N ASP A 69 6.49 -0.80 12.07
CA ASP A 69 5.89 -0.01 11.02
C ASP A 69 5.08 -0.94 10.11
N ASP A 70 3.77 -0.67 9.97
CA ASP A 70 2.89 -1.37 9.03
C ASP A 70 2.76 -0.53 7.77
N HIS A 71 2.85 -1.18 6.62
CA HIS A 71 2.62 -0.50 5.35
C HIS A 71 1.15 -0.16 5.22
N PHE A 72 0.87 1.10 4.90
CA PHE A 72 -0.48 1.61 4.77
C PHE A 72 -1.30 0.82 3.73
N THR A 73 -0.67 0.42 2.65
CA THR A 73 -1.22 -0.49 1.65
C THR A 73 -0.60 -1.89 1.77
N ILE A 74 -1.02 -2.83 0.95
CA ILE A 74 -0.37 -4.14 0.80
C ILE A 74 0.54 -4.08 -0.44
N PRO A 75 1.87 -3.83 -0.29
CA PRO A 75 2.70 -3.48 -1.44
C PRO A 75 2.85 -4.56 -2.50
N GLN A 76 2.91 -5.83 -2.08
CA GLN A 76 2.95 -6.95 -3.03
C GLN A 76 1.69 -6.99 -3.89
N TRP A 77 0.54 -6.76 -3.27
CA TRP A 77 -0.74 -6.69 -3.95
C TRP A 77 -0.81 -5.48 -4.90
N CYS A 78 -0.34 -4.31 -4.45
CA CYS A 78 -0.24 -3.12 -5.33
C CYS A 78 0.65 -3.39 -6.55
N GLY A 79 1.75 -4.09 -6.38
CA GLY A 79 2.60 -4.49 -7.50
C GLY A 79 1.87 -5.36 -8.52
N LYS A 80 1.03 -6.30 -8.06
CA LYS A 80 0.18 -7.11 -8.94
C LYS A 80 -0.87 -6.27 -9.67
N LEU A 81 -1.52 -5.34 -8.97
CA LEU A 81 -2.50 -4.41 -9.58
C LEU A 81 -1.85 -3.55 -10.66
N ILE A 82 -0.68 -2.99 -10.38
CA ILE A 82 0.08 -2.18 -11.34
C ILE A 82 0.35 -2.95 -12.63
N VAL A 83 0.81 -4.20 -12.53
CA VAL A 83 1.10 -5.03 -13.71
C VAL A 83 -0.17 -5.35 -14.48
N LYS A 84 -1.23 -5.77 -13.80
CA LYS A 84 -2.48 -6.19 -14.42
C LYS A 84 -3.27 -5.04 -15.04
N HIS A 85 -3.21 -3.86 -14.43
CA HIS A 85 -3.97 -2.67 -14.80
C HIS A 85 -3.06 -1.51 -15.21
N TRP A 86 -1.93 -1.83 -15.85
CA TRP A 86 -0.93 -0.84 -16.24
C TRP A 86 -1.53 0.34 -17.00
N ASP A 87 -2.35 0.08 -18.00
CA ASP A 87 -2.92 1.12 -18.87
C ASP A 87 -3.90 2.02 -18.12
N GLU A 88 -4.63 1.47 -17.14
CA GLU A 88 -5.59 2.21 -16.34
C GLU A 88 -4.90 3.06 -15.27
N LEU A 89 -3.87 2.51 -14.60
CA LEU A 89 -3.21 3.14 -13.46
C LEU A 89 -2.02 4.02 -13.85
N ILE A 90 -1.26 3.61 -14.85
CA ILE A 90 0.04 4.20 -15.17
C ILE A 90 0.04 4.72 -16.63
N GLY A 91 -0.32 3.87 -17.60
CA GLY A 91 -0.11 4.16 -19.02
C GLY A 91 1.38 4.35 -19.30
N ASP A 92 1.72 5.41 -20.04
CA ASP A 92 3.11 5.81 -20.31
C ASP A 92 3.58 6.97 -19.42
N ASP A 93 2.82 7.30 -18.34
CA ASP A 93 3.10 8.39 -17.42
C ASP A 93 3.96 7.90 -16.24
N LYS A 94 5.25 8.22 -16.28
CA LYS A 94 6.19 7.89 -15.20
C LYS A 94 5.84 8.58 -13.89
N ASP A 95 5.25 9.76 -13.93
CA ASP A 95 4.90 10.51 -12.72
C ASP A 95 3.74 9.82 -11.98
N LYS A 96 2.76 9.26 -12.71
CA LYS A 96 1.72 8.41 -12.11
C LYS A 96 2.33 7.19 -11.41
N PHE A 97 3.30 6.54 -12.04
CA PHE A 97 4.00 5.42 -11.42
C PHE A 97 4.75 5.83 -10.14
N TYR A 98 5.47 6.96 -10.16
CA TYR A 98 6.20 7.43 -8.99
C TYR A 98 5.29 7.83 -7.85
N LYS A 99 4.14 8.44 -8.12
CA LYS A 99 3.10 8.72 -7.12
C LYS A 99 2.57 7.42 -6.49
N MET A 100 2.38 6.38 -7.31
CA MET A 100 1.96 5.06 -6.81
C MET A 100 3.03 4.45 -5.89
N VAL A 101 4.32 4.55 -6.25
CA VAL A 101 5.43 4.09 -5.41
C VAL A 101 5.48 4.87 -4.10
N GLU A 102 5.37 6.20 -4.16
CA GLU A 102 5.36 7.07 -2.99
C GLU A 102 4.22 6.71 -2.05
N PHE A 103 2.99 6.57 -2.58
CA PHE A 103 1.83 6.14 -1.82
C PHE A 103 2.09 4.83 -1.06
N ASN A 104 2.71 3.85 -1.72
CA ASN A 104 2.99 2.54 -1.13
C ASN A 104 4.15 2.55 -0.12
N THR A 105 4.99 3.59 -0.07
CA THR A 105 6.07 3.69 0.93
C THR A 105 5.58 4.14 2.30
N HIS A 106 4.36 4.64 2.41
CA HIS A 106 3.84 5.16 3.66
C HIS A 106 3.60 4.06 4.69
N THR A 107 3.99 4.36 5.93
CA THR A 107 3.84 3.43 7.06
C THR A 107 3.16 4.08 8.25
N ILE A 108 2.43 3.26 8.98
CA ILE A 108 1.77 3.60 10.25
C ILE A 108 2.40 2.75 11.34
N LYS A 109 2.68 3.34 12.49
CA LYS A 109 3.21 2.62 13.63
C LYS A 109 2.10 1.84 14.34
N VAL A 110 2.25 0.53 14.45
CA VAL A 110 1.25 -0.35 15.09
C VAL A 110 1.93 -1.32 16.05
N LEU A 111 1.16 -2.04 16.88
CA LEU A 111 1.69 -3.18 17.61
C LEU A 111 2.00 -4.34 16.64
N ARG A 112 3.01 -5.14 16.98
CA ARG A 112 3.34 -6.35 16.17
C ARG A 112 2.18 -7.33 16.10
N THR A 113 1.37 -7.41 17.14
CA THR A 113 0.15 -8.24 17.14
C THR A 113 -0.86 -7.75 16.15
N GLN A 114 -1.13 -6.44 16.10
CA GLN A 114 -2.02 -5.82 15.12
C GLN A 114 -1.52 -6.04 13.68
N ASN A 115 -0.22 -5.82 13.43
CA ASN A 115 0.36 -6.05 12.11
C ASN A 115 0.22 -7.52 11.66
N LYS A 116 0.35 -8.47 12.58
CA LYS A 116 0.17 -9.89 12.27
C LYS A 116 -1.25 -10.20 11.80
N THR A 117 -2.26 -9.55 12.37
CA THR A 117 -3.66 -9.71 11.96
C THR A 117 -3.85 -9.26 10.50
N PHE A 118 -3.21 -8.17 10.10
CA PHE A 118 -3.33 -7.65 8.72
C PHE A 118 -2.81 -8.60 7.64
N SER A 119 -1.91 -9.52 7.97
CA SER A 119 -1.45 -10.53 6.99
C SER A 119 -2.57 -11.44 6.47
N SER A 120 -3.68 -11.57 7.22
CA SER A 120 -4.86 -12.35 6.83
C SER A 120 -5.81 -11.61 5.86
N TYR A 121 -5.57 -10.33 5.58
CA TYR A 121 -6.44 -9.53 4.72
C TYR A 121 -6.21 -9.76 3.23
N GLN A 122 -5.06 -10.27 2.84
CA GLN A 122 -4.82 -10.72 1.48
C GLN A 122 -5.07 -12.23 1.40
N HIS A 123 -5.87 -12.66 0.44
CA HIS A 123 -6.02 -14.09 0.14
C HIS A 123 -4.73 -14.60 -0.49
N GLU A 124 -4.20 -15.70 0.03
CA GLU A 124 -2.95 -16.30 -0.45
C GLU A 124 -3.06 -16.66 -1.94
N ASN A 125 -2.02 -16.33 -2.69
CA ASN A 125 -1.93 -16.58 -4.14
C ASN A 125 -3.10 -16.03 -4.97
N SER A 126 -3.75 -14.96 -4.48
CA SER A 126 -4.90 -14.37 -5.13
C SER A 126 -4.73 -12.87 -5.37
N MET A 127 -5.50 -12.37 -6.33
CA MET A 127 -5.68 -10.92 -6.53
C MET A 127 -6.67 -10.32 -5.54
N TYR A 128 -7.46 -11.14 -4.85
CA TYR A 128 -8.51 -10.65 -3.97
C TYR A 128 -7.99 -10.31 -2.58
N VAL A 129 -8.57 -9.27 -2.00
CA VAL A 129 -8.36 -8.82 -0.62
C VAL A 129 -9.70 -8.76 0.10
N LYS A 130 -9.69 -8.89 1.43
CA LYS A 130 -10.93 -8.88 2.21
C LYS A 130 -11.64 -7.54 2.15
N CYS A 131 -10.90 -6.44 2.35
CA CYS A 131 -11.44 -5.10 2.35
C CYS A 131 -10.39 -4.10 1.82
N SER A 132 -10.79 -2.84 1.66
CA SER A 132 -9.86 -1.78 1.27
C SER A 132 -8.75 -1.60 2.31
N TYR A 133 -7.63 -1.04 1.87
CA TYR A 133 -6.48 -0.78 2.74
C TYR A 133 -6.83 0.13 3.93
N ILE A 134 -7.79 1.02 3.76
CA ILE A 134 -8.28 1.95 4.80
C ILE A 134 -9.15 1.23 5.82
N ASP A 135 -10.05 0.34 5.36
CA ASP A 135 -11.03 -0.31 6.22
C ASP A 135 -10.43 -1.34 7.16
N ARG A 136 -9.23 -1.86 6.87
CA ARG A 136 -8.61 -2.89 7.70
C ARG A 136 -8.36 -2.44 9.13
N TYR A 137 -7.98 -1.16 9.33
CA TYR A 137 -7.81 -0.61 10.69
C TYR A 137 -9.14 -0.50 11.43
N ASN A 138 -10.16 -0.01 10.73
CA ASN A 138 -11.50 0.11 11.29
C ASN A 138 -12.11 -1.25 11.68
N ARG A 139 -11.93 -2.26 10.82
CA ARG A 139 -12.42 -3.63 11.06
C ARG A 139 -11.78 -4.29 12.28
N GLU A 140 -10.53 -3.98 12.53
CA GLU A 140 -9.82 -4.45 13.73
C GLU A 140 -10.03 -3.55 14.96
N GLY A 141 -10.89 -2.53 14.86
CA GLY A 141 -11.14 -1.58 15.94
C GLY A 141 -9.91 -0.73 16.31
N ILE A 142 -8.94 -0.61 15.39
CA ILE A 142 -7.69 0.11 15.64
C ILE A 142 -7.92 1.59 15.42
N LYS A 143 -7.83 2.35 16.49
CA LYS A 143 -7.89 3.82 16.44
C LYS A 143 -6.52 4.38 16.10
N LEU A 144 -6.45 5.16 15.02
CA LEU A 144 -5.24 5.89 14.63
C LEU A 144 -5.18 7.23 15.34
N VAL A 145 -4.00 7.59 15.83
CA VAL A 145 -3.73 8.85 16.52
C VAL A 145 -2.39 9.44 16.05
N PRO A 146 -2.20 10.77 16.12
CA PRO A 146 -0.90 11.40 15.91
C PRO A 146 0.11 10.90 16.96
N ASN A 147 1.33 10.51 16.54
CA ASN A 147 2.31 9.92 17.46
C ASN A 147 3.50 10.85 17.82
N GLY A 148 3.33 12.13 17.69
CA GLY A 148 4.36 13.13 18.04
C GLY A 148 5.55 13.22 17.07
N ILE A 149 5.68 12.33 16.10
CA ILE A 149 6.70 12.42 15.05
C ILE A 149 6.31 13.54 14.09
N LYS A 150 7.28 14.37 13.68
CA LYS A 150 7.08 15.31 12.59
C LYS A 150 6.83 14.51 11.30
N GLY A 151 5.60 14.52 10.82
CA GLY A 151 5.18 13.80 9.61
C GLY A 151 3.88 14.39 9.10
N MET A 152 3.32 13.77 8.07
CA MET A 152 2.11 14.28 7.41
C MET A 152 0.89 14.33 8.35
N ARG A 153 0.82 13.49 9.37
CA ARG A 153 -0.33 13.34 10.30
C ARG A 153 -1.66 13.06 9.60
N GLU A 154 -1.62 12.84 8.31
CA GLU A 154 -2.74 12.55 7.43
C GLU A 154 -2.49 11.23 6.71
N LEU A 155 -3.56 10.58 6.35
CA LEU A 155 -3.44 9.42 5.47
C LEU A 155 -3.09 9.90 4.07
N PRO A 156 -2.14 9.24 3.38
CA PRO A 156 -1.79 9.63 2.03
C PRO A 156 -2.98 9.41 1.09
N GLU A 157 -3.23 10.37 0.21
CA GLU A 157 -4.26 10.24 -0.82
C GLU A 157 -3.87 9.15 -1.83
N PRO A 158 -4.82 8.28 -2.20
CA PRO A 158 -4.58 7.28 -3.21
C PRO A 158 -4.37 7.93 -4.59
N PRO A 159 -3.47 7.39 -5.42
CA PRO A 159 -3.34 7.84 -6.80
C PRO A 159 -4.65 7.68 -7.59
N GLU A 160 -4.80 8.52 -8.62
CA GLU A 160 -5.94 8.49 -9.52
C GLU A 160 -6.21 7.07 -10.06
N GLY A 161 -7.46 6.66 -10.07
CA GLY A 161 -7.90 5.33 -10.56
C GLY A 161 -7.65 4.17 -9.60
N PHE A 162 -6.84 4.35 -8.54
CA PHE A 162 -6.50 3.24 -7.64
C PHE A 162 -7.72 2.66 -6.92
N LEU A 163 -8.59 3.50 -6.37
CA LEU A 163 -9.77 3.05 -5.61
C LEU A 163 -10.79 2.30 -6.48
N GLU A 164 -10.97 2.72 -7.73
CA GLU A 164 -11.85 2.07 -8.69
C GLU A 164 -11.37 0.67 -9.04
N ILE A 165 -10.07 0.50 -9.15
CA ILE A 165 -9.46 -0.81 -9.42
C ILE A 165 -9.47 -1.66 -8.14
N GLU A 166 -9.11 -1.09 -6.98
CA GLU A 166 -9.14 -1.78 -5.70
C GLU A 166 -10.51 -2.43 -5.45
N LYS A 167 -11.60 -1.70 -5.66
CA LYS A 167 -12.98 -2.18 -5.47
C LYS A 167 -13.32 -3.46 -6.23
N ARG A 168 -12.68 -3.69 -7.39
CA ARG A 168 -12.90 -4.91 -8.20
C ARG A 168 -12.40 -6.19 -7.52
N TYR A 169 -11.55 -6.04 -6.50
CA TYR A 169 -10.87 -7.15 -5.83
C TYR A 169 -11.22 -7.29 -4.35
N ILE A 170 -12.12 -6.48 -3.84
CA ILE A 170 -12.61 -6.58 -2.46
C ILE A 170 -13.68 -7.66 -2.38
N THR A 171 -13.54 -8.59 -1.43
CA THR A 171 -14.48 -9.73 -1.25
C THR A 171 -15.52 -9.50 -0.17
N GLU A 172 -15.23 -8.67 0.82
CA GLU A 172 -16.16 -8.37 1.91
C GLU A 172 -16.86 -7.04 1.67
N VAL A 173 -18.15 -7.00 1.96
CA VAL A 173 -18.97 -5.79 1.85
C VAL A 173 -18.33 -4.68 2.70
N PRO A 174 -18.20 -3.46 2.18
CA PRO A 174 -17.76 -2.32 2.97
C PRO A 174 -18.61 -2.17 4.24
N LEU A 175 -18.02 -1.76 5.36
CA LEU A 175 -18.80 -1.40 6.54
C LEU A 175 -19.74 -0.26 6.16
N GLU A 176 -21.05 -0.43 6.44
CA GLU A 176 -22.12 0.51 6.03
C GLU A 176 -21.91 1.94 6.58
N GLU A 177 -21.18 2.06 7.68
CA GLU A 177 -20.62 3.34 8.11
C GLU A 177 -19.11 3.16 8.25
N PRO A 178 -18.29 3.92 7.50
CA PRO A 178 -16.92 4.09 7.91
C PRO A 178 -17.01 4.64 9.34
N VAL A 179 -16.51 3.89 10.31
CA VAL A 179 -16.24 4.46 11.64
C VAL A 179 -15.46 5.73 11.29
N LYS A 180 -16.11 6.89 11.41
CA LYS A 180 -15.47 8.17 11.13
C LYS A 180 -14.18 8.10 11.89
N ASN A 181 -13.08 7.90 11.18
CA ASN A 181 -11.79 8.02 11.80
C ASN A 181 -11.85 9.42 12.39
N ASN A 182 -11.89 9.53 13.72
CA ASN A 182 -11.94 10.79 14.44
C ASN A 182 -10.68 11.63 14.15
N LEU A 183 -10.05 11.42 13.01
CA LEU A 183 -9.00 12.27 12.49
C LEU A 183 -9.54 13.68 12.25
N ASP A 184 -10.80 13.83 11.81
CA ASP A 184 -11.45 15.14 11.66
C ASP A 184 -11.57 15.92 12.99
N VAL A 185 -11.53 15.24 14.12
CA VAL A 185 -11.57 15.87 15.46
C VAL A 185 -10.19 16.40 15.90
N TYR A 186 -9.11 15.96 15.27
CA TYR A 186 -7.75 16.35 15.64
C TYR A 186 -7.14 17.41 14.71
N PHE A 187 -7.85 17.81 13.63
CA PHE A 187 -7.37 18.77 12.64
C PHE A 187 -8.17 20.09 12.63
N THR A 188 -9.13 20.28 13.55
CA THR A 188 -9.81 21.58 13.81
C THR A 188 -9.08 22.34 14.96
#